data_f1f1a5c1fd39582c18ef28ecb3039b88
#
_entry.id   f1f1a5c1fd39582c18ef28ecb3039b88
#
_cell.length_a   1.000
_cell.length_b   1.000
_cell.length_c   1.000
_cell.angle_alpha   90.00
_cell.angle_beta   90.00
_cell.angle_gamma   90.00
#
_symmetry.space_group_name_H-M   'P 1'
#
loop_
_entity.id
_entity.type
_entity.pdbx_description
1 polymer ?
#
loop_
_entity_poly.entity_id
_entity_poly.type
_entity_poly.pdbx_seq_one_letter_code
_entity_poly.pdbx_strand_id
1 'polypeptide(L)'
;MKKNESCRNWKRVGLLLVMTATFGMLSAQGVQVELDVAMGSGSALANTKQTAYVRVAMTGFEYEAASARPPVNVAIVLDRSGSMSGEKLAKAKEAAIMVVDRLRPDDIISVVAYDTRVTVLVPATKVSDQESIHKAIRSLKAGSNTALFAGVSKGAAEVRKFLGEERVNRIILISDGLANEGPSSPGDLAELGASLIKEGVSVTTIGLGLDYNEDLMAALARKSDGNHMFAEKAQDLKSAFEREFGDMLSVVAKNVGITIVCEPGVRPVRALGREVSISGQRVYAGLNQIYGGQTKYILLEVELTSGNVGTQTPVAQVDLVYMNLASNTTERLQDKVAVNAADSQTRITADENPKVMEAVVYQVSVERNEFAMRLRDEGKIEEGKKVLRKNLEYLKSKDFTEKSWYMDNSTQLEKMDSDDSEWKKTR
;
A
#
# COMPACT_ATOMS: atom_id res chain seq x y z
N MET A 1 -18.76 -86.90 29.84
CA MET A 1 -18.21 -87.46 28.55
C MET A 1 -18.35 -86.42 27.43
N LYS A 2 -17.33 -86.33 26.63
CA LYS A 2 -17.14 -85.59 25.42
C LYS A 2 -16.73 -84.10 25.54
N LYS A 3 -15.43 -83.89 25.35
CA LYS A 3 -14.72 -82.73 24.96
C LYS A 3 -15.26 -82.18 23.64
N ASN A 4 -15.22 -80.90 23.48
CA ASN A 4 -15.05 -80.28 22.13
C ASN A 4 -14.15 -79.06 22.26
N GLU A 5 -13.02 -79.17 21.58
CA GLU A 5 -12.07 -78.09 21.29
C GLU A 5 -12.64 -77.21 20.20
N SER A 6 -12.60 -75.89 20.35
CA SER A 6 -12.81 -74.99 19.24
C SER A 6 -11.66 -74.01 19.14
N CYS A 7 -11.08 -74.00 17.98
CA CYS A 7 -9.96 -73.19 17.50
C CYS A 7 -10.17 -71.68 17.71
N ARG A 8 -9.16 -71.04 18.26
CA ARG A 8 -9.07 -69.60 18.46
C ARG A 8 -8.40 -68.98 17.19
N ASN A 9 -9.22 -68.43 16.30
CA ASN A 9 -8.75 -67.60 15.22
C ASN A 9 -8.40 -66.19 15.72
N TRP A 10 -7.13 -65.87 15.78
CA TRP A 10 -6.62 -64.54 16.08
C TRP A 10 -6.60 -63.71 14.81
N LYS A 11 -7.63 -62.90 14.57
CA LYS A 11 -7.60 -61.83 13.58
C LYS A 11 -6.79 -60.67 14.17
N ARG A 12 -5.63 -60.40 13.56
CA ARG A 12 -4.85 -59.17 13.78
C ARG A 12 -5.64 -58.00 13.21
N VAL A 13 -6.26 -57.20 14.07
CA VAL A 13 -6.79 -55.89 13.75
C VAL A 13 -5.63 -54.94 13.80
N GLY A 14 -5.16 -54.51 12.62
CA GLY A 14 -4.18 -53.42 12.49
C GLY A 14 -4.87 -52.10 12.87
N LEU A 15 -4.46 -51.54 14.00
CA LEU A 15 -4.85 -50.22 14.44
C LEU A 15 -4.13 -49.18 13.57
N LEU A 16 -4.81 -48.66 12.56
CA LEU A 16 -4.36 -47.48 11.81
C LEU A 16 -4.53 -46.28 12.74
N LEU A 17 -3.41 -45.82 13.33
CA LEU A 17 -3.36 -44.56 14.03
C LEU A 17 -3.42 -43.44 12.97
N VAL A 18 -4.63 -42.93 12.74
CA VAL A 18 -4.80 -41.64 12.02
C VAL A 18 -4.37 -40.57 13.02
N MET A 19 -3.12 -40.09 12.86
CA MET A 19 -2.71 -38.82 13.47
C MET A 19 -3.45 -37.70 12.74
N THR A 20 -4.63 -37.35 13.27
CA THR A 20 -5.22 -36.05 13.01
C THR A 20 -4.32 -35.02 13.68
N ALA A 21 -3.46 -34.37 12.89
CA ALA A 21 -2.81 -33.14 13.32
C ALA A 21 -3.93 -32.10 13.53
N THR A 22 -4.42 -32.03 14.75
CA THR A 22 -5.14 -30.85 15.21
C THR A 22 -4.12 -29.71 15.19
N PHE A 23 -4.14 -28.92 14.12
CA PHE A 23 -3.62 -27.56 14.15
C PHE A 23 -4.44 -26.85 15.25
N GLY A 24 -3.90 -26.88 16.46
CA GLY A 24 -4.35 -26.03 17.52
C GLY A 24 -4.17 -24.60 17.03
N MET A 25 -5.27 -23.91 16.77
CA MET A 25 -5.27 -22.46 16.80
C MET A 25 -4.84 -22.05 18.22
N LEU A 26 -3.53 -21.97 18.48
CA LEU A 26 -3.05 -21.02 19.46
C LEU A 26 -3.41 -19.67 18.87
N SER A 27 -4.49 -19.07 19.33
CA SER A 27 -4.65 -17.64 19.30
C SER A 27 -3.47 -17.07 20.10
N ALA A 28 -2.37 -16.78 19.43
CA ALA A 28 -1.28 -16.01 19.97
C ALA A 28 -1.87 -14.62 20.23
N GLN A 29 -2.32 -14.39 21.47
CA GLN A 29 -2.68 -13.07 21.95
C GLN A 29 -1.46 -12.17 21.72
N GLY A 30 -1.55 -11.29 20.71
CA GLY A 30 -0.49 -10.31 20.44
C GLY A 30 0.03 -10.20 19.01
N VAL A 31 -0.12 -11.21 18.14
CA VAL A 31 0.34 -11.12 16.75
C VAL A 31 -0.62 -10.24 15.96
N GLN A 32 -0.12 -9.09 15.46
CA GLN A 32 -0.94 -8.14 14.70
C GLN A 32 -0.75 -8.24 13.18
N VAL A 33 0.22 -9.03 12.72
CA VAL A 33 0.51 -9.20 11.29
C VAL A 33 0.69 -10.68 10.96
N GLU A 34 0.03 -11.14 9.91
CA GLU A 34 0.28 -12.43 9.28
C GLU A 34 1.26 -12.24 8.11
N LEU A 35 2.24 -13.13 8.01
CA LEU A 35 3.17 -13.23 6.87
C LEU A 35 2.80 -14.45 6.03
N ASP A 36 2.54 -14.24 4.72
CA ASP A 36 2.25 -15.29 3.74
C ASP A 36 3.22 -15.15 2.56
N VAL A 37 4.04 -16.18 2.34
CA VAL A 37 5.01 -16.21 1.23
C VAL A 37 4.62 -17.31 0.25
N ALA A 38 4.37 -16.92 -1.00
CA ALA A 38 3.87 -17.84 -2.01
C ALA A 38 4.57 -17.66 -3.36
N MET A 39 4.76 -18.76 -4.08
CA MET A 39 5.21 -18.76 -5.47
C MET A 39 4.05 -18.50 -6.44
N GLY A 40 4.35 -17.94 -7.62
CA GLY A 40 3.41 -17.84 -8.75
C GLY A 40 2.99 -19.20 -9.31
N SER A 41 3.86 -20.20 -9.20
CA SER A 41 3.55 -21.60 -9.40
C SER A 41 4.34 -22.44 -8.42
N GLY A 42 3.73 -23.48 -7.87
CA GLY A 42 4.39 -24.48 -7.03
C GLY A 42 5.39 -25.36 -7.77
N SER A 43 5.44 -25.27 -9.10
CA SER A 43 6.32 -26.04 -9.98
C SER A 43 7.12 -25.16 -10.93
N ALA A 44 8.31 -25.67 -11.34
CA ALA A 44 9.19 -25.06 -12.34
C ALA A 44 9.79 -26.14 -13.25
N LEU A 45 10.04 -25.84 -14.54
CA LEU A 45 10.66 -26.81 -15.46
C LEU A 45 12.01 -27.25 -14.95
N ALA A 46 12.23 -28.57 -14.93
CA ALA A 46 13.49 -29.18 -14.51
C ALA A 46 14.66 -28.72 -15.38
N ASN A 47 15.80 -28.42 -14.76
CA ASN A 47 17.05 -28.06 -15.41
C ASN A 47 16.92 -26.91 -16.43
N THR A 48 15.89 -26.07 -16.32
CA THR A 48 15.62 -24.98 -17.26
C THR A 48 15.64 -23.67 -16.55
N LYS A 49 16.39 -22.69 -17.07
CA LYS A 49 16.39 -21.31 -16.59
C LYS A 49 15.07 -20.64 -16.99
N GLN A 50 14.35 -20.12 -16.02
CA GLN A 50 13.03 -19.51 -16.23
C GLN A 50 12.73 -18.38 -15.23
N THR A 51 11.79 -17.52 -15.59
CA THR A 51 11.24 -16.49 -14.71
C THR A 51 10.20 -17.10 -13.77
N ALA A 52 10.25 -16.73 -12.51
CA ALA A 52 9.24 -17.05 -11.52
C ALA A 52 8.91 -15.82 -10.64
N TYR A 53 7.83 -15.90 -9.90
CA TYR A 53 7.36 -14.80 -9.06
C TYR A 53 7.19 -15.27 -7.62
N VAL A 54 7.68 -14.48 -6.68
CA VAL A 54 7.50 -14.65 -5.24
C VAL A 54 6.63 -13.52 -4.73
N ARG A 55 5.52 -13.84 -4.08
CA ARG A 55 4.67 -12.87 -3.39
C ARG A 55 4.92 -12.97 -1.90
N VAL A 56 5.33 -11.87 -1.29
CA VAL A 56 5.46 -11.71 0.16
C VAL A 56 4.34 -10.81 0.63
N ALA A 57 3.34 -11.36 1.26
CA ALA A 57 2.16 -10.65 1.72
C ALA A 57 2.14 -10.52 3.25
N MET A 58 1.72 -9.35 3.70
CA MET A 58 1.58 -8.99 5.10
C MET A 58 0.16 -8.51 5.33
N THR A 59 -0.61 -9.25 6.12
CA THR A 59 -2.00 -8.91 6.45
C THR A 59 -2.08 -8.46 7.90
N GLY A 60 -2.57 -7.25 8.13
CA GLY A 60 -2.84 -6.75 9.48
C GLY A 60 -4.14 -7.30 10.04
N PHE A 61 -4.17 -7.66 11.32
CA PHE A 61 -5.40 -8.00 12.02
C PHE A 61 -6.04 -6.75 12.61
N GLU A 62 -7.36 -6.67 12.57
CA GLU A 62 -8.10 -5.57 13.18
C GLU A 62 -8.01 -5.62 14.71
N TYR A 63 -8.07 -4.46 15.34
CA TYR A 63 -8.20 -4.38 16.79
C TYR A 63 -9.58 -4.89 17.23
N GLU A 64 -9.63 -5.71 18.27
CA GLU A 64 -10.88 -6.22 18.82
C GLU A 64 -11.78 -5.10 19.39
N ALA A 65 -11.18 -4.00 19.83
CA ALA A 65 -11.89 -2.84 20.33
C ALA A 65 -11.27 -1.54 19.83
N ALA A 66 -12.11 -0.56 19.49
CA ALA A 66 -11.66 0.76 19.06
C ALA A 66 -10.78 1.49 20.10
N SER A 67 -10.93 1.16 21.39
CA SER A 67 -10.12 1.69 22.48
C SER A 67 -8.67 1.20 22.46
N ALA A 68 -8.39 0.09 21.79
CA ALA A 68 -7.05 -0.50 21.71
C ALA A 68 -6.15 0.15 20.63
N ARG A 69 -6.69 1.06 19.79
CA ARG A 69 -5.89 1.71 18.77
C ARG A 69 -4.77 2.58 19.36
N PRO A 70 -3.63 2.69 18.70
CA PRO A 70 -2.58 3.60 19.12
C PRO A 70 -3.04 5.07 19.06
N PRO A 71 -2.43 5.96 19.85
CA PRO A 71 -2.66 7.39 19.71
C PRO A 71 -2.11 7.88 18.36
N VAL A 72 -2.71 8.93 17.82
CA VAL A 72 -2.27 9.54 16.56
C VAL A 72 -1.66 10.92 16.80
N ASN A 73 -0.79 11.32 15.88
CA ASN A 73 -0.21 12.65 15.79
C ASN A 73 -0.40 13.13 14.34
N VAL A 74 -1.42 13.95 14.12
CA VAL A 74 -1.86 14.36 12.80
C VAL A 74 -1.70 15.85 12.57
N ALA A 75 -1.11 16.21 11.41
CA ALA A 75 -1.12 17.58 10.90
C ALA A 75 -2.08 17.66 9.72
N ILE A 76 -3.10 18.51 9.82
CA ILE A 76 -3.96 18.86 8.69
C ILE A 76 -3.35 20.07 8.01
N VAL A 77 -2.99 19.94 6.73
CA VAL A 77 -2.36 20.97 5.91
C VAL A 77 -3.35 21.39 4.84
N LEU A 78 -3.93 22.57 5.00
CA LEU A 78 -5.01 23.11 4.20
C LEU A 78 -4.52 24.14 3.21
N ASP A 79 -4.74 23.89 1.94
CA ASP A 79 -4.66 24.90 0.91
C ASP A 79 -5.79 25.92 1.13
N ARG A 80 -5.43 27.20 1.17
CA ARG A 80 -6.36 28.31 1.18
C ARG A 80 -6.11 29.28 0.05
N SER A 81 -5.42 28.84 -1.02
CA SER A 81 -5.17 29.66 -2.23
C SER A 81 -6.47 30.21 -2.83
N GLY A 82 -6.33 31.11 -3.79
CA GLY A 82 -7.48 31.77 -4.41
C GLY A 82 -8.48 30.81 -5.06
N SER A 83 -8.00 29.70 -5.65
CA SER A 83 -8.82 28.63 -6.26
C SER A 83 -9.70 27.89 -5.26
N MET A 84 -9.28 27.81 -3.98
CA MET A 84 -10.05 27.22 -2.91
C MET A 84 -11.24 28.05 -2.45
N SER A 85 -11.46 29.26 -3.00
CA SER A 85 -12.54 30.16 -2.58
C SER A 85 -13.93 29.52 -2.66
N GLY A 86 -14.83 29.94 -1.79
CA GLY A 86 -16.23 29.50 -1.80
C GLY A 86 -16.43 28.11 -1.21
N GLU A 87 -17.11 27.23 -1.95
CA GLU A 87 -17.55 25.92 -1.48
C GLU A 87 -16.38 24.98 -1.16
N LYS A 88 -15.29 25.00 -1.96
CA LYS A 88 -14.12 24.16 -1.74
C LYS A 88 -13.51 24.38 -0.35
N LEU A 89 -13.25 25.63 0.03
CA LEU A 89 -12.70 25.95 1.35
C LEU A 89 -13.71 25.68 2.48
N ALA A 90 -15.00 25.88 2.23
CA ALA A 90 -16.04 25.54 3.20
C ALA A 90 -16.05 24.04 3.50
N LYS A 91 -16.03 23.20 2.47
CA LYS A 91 -15.99 21.73 2.62
C LYS A 91 -14.68 21.21 3.20
N ALA A 92 -13.55 21.82 2.84
CA ALA A 92 -12.26 21.49 3.46
C ALA A 92 -12.26 21.77 4.98
N LYS A 93 -12.86 22.89 5.41
CA LYS A 93 -13.07 23.19 6.84
C LYS A 93 -13.98 22.18 7.52
N GLU A 94 -15.11 21.82 6.91
CA GLU A 94 -16.04 20.83 7.45
C GLU A 94 -15.34 19.49 7.64
N ALA A 95 -14.56 19.04 6.64
CA ALA A 95 -13.81 17.80 6.69
C ALA A 95 -12.72 17.83 7.79
N ALA A 96 -12.00 18.95 7.93
CA ALA A 96 -11.00 19.12 9.00
C ALA A 96 -11.64 19.10 10.39
N ILE A 97 -12.79 19.73 10.58
CA ILE A 97 -13.55 19.71 11.84
C ILE A 97 -13.99 18.28 12.17
N MET A 98 -14.50 17.53 11.19
CA MET A 98 -14.90 16.13 11.38
C MET A 98 -13.73 15.25 11.87
N VAL A 99 -12.51 15.50 11.41
CA VAL A 99 -11.32 14.80 11.93
C VAL A 99 -11.12 15.12 13.40
N VAL A 100 -11.19 16.41 13.78
CA VAL A 100 -11.04 16.85 15.17
C VAL A 100 -12.07 16.17 16.08
N ASP A 101 -13.32 16.06 15.64
CA ASP A 101 -14.42 15.44 16.39
C ASP A 101 -14.20 13.96 16.71
N ARG A 102 -13.40 13.27 15.89
CA ARG A 102 -13.09 11.83 16.03
C ARG A 102 -11.81 11.56 16.81
N LEU A 103 -11.02 12.59 17.10
CA LEU A 103 -9.79 12.44 17.86
C LEU A 103 -10.09 12.28 19.36
N ARG A 104 -9.23 11.50 20.04
CA ARG A 104 -9.28 11.31 21.50
C ARG A 104 -8.43 12.37 22.19
N PRO A 105 -8.64 12.60 23.50
CA PRO A 105 -7.86 13.59 24.27
C PRO A 105 -6.35 13.36 24.30
N ASP A 106 -5.89 12.12 24.07
CA ASP A 106 -4.47 11.74 24.04
C ASP A 106 -3.84 11.85 22.63
N ASP A 107 -4.67 12.06 21.60
CA ASP A 107 -4.20 12.35 20.25
C ASP A 107 -3.62 13.75 20.15
N ILE A 108 -2.72 13.95 19.19
CA ILE A 108 -2.12 15.25 18.87
C ILE A 108 -2.67 15.73 17.53
N ILE A 109 -3.07 16.99 17.51
CA ILE A 109 -3.52 17.68 16.28
C ILE A 109 -2.70 18.94 16.06
N SER A 110 -2.40 19.23 14.81
CA SER A 110 -1.99 20.55 14.36
C SER A 110 -2.75 20.92 13.09
N VAL A 111 -2.98 22.21 12.87
CA VAL A 111 -3.62 22.71 11.65
C VAL A 111 -2.74 23.79 11.06
N VAL A 112 -2.28 23.56 9.84
CA VAL A 112 -1.46 24.48 9.04
C VAL A 112 -2.28 24.91 7.83
N ALA A 113 -2.34 26.19 7.57
CA ALA A 113 -2.92 26.72 6.35
C ALA A 113 -1.85 27.39 5.50
N TYR A 114 -1.94 27.24 4.19
CA TYR A 114 -1.01 27.85 3.28
C TYR A 114 -1.69 28.47 2.05
N ASP A 115 -1.11 29.57 1.62
CA ASP A 115 -1.31 30.26 0.34
C ASP A 115 0.10 30.67 -0.15
N THR A 116 0.37 31.93 -0.43
CA THR A 116 1.71 32.50 -0.60
C THR A 116 2.52 32.42 0.71
N ARG A 117 1.84 32.36 1.84
CA ARG A 117 2.42 32.28 3.19
C ARG A 117 1.89 31.06 3.91
N VAL A 118 2.71 30.55 4.82
CA VAL A 118 2.33 29.42 5.67
C VAL A 118 2.01 29.92 7.08
N THR A 119 0.84 29.56 7.59
CA THR A 119 0.35 29.97 8.90
C THR A 119 -0.01 28.73 9.72
N VAL A 120 0.55 28.58 10.91
CA VAL A 120 0.10 27.58 11.89
C VAL A 120 -1.12 28.13 12.60
N LEU A 121 -2.30 27.61 12.29
CA LEU A 121 -3.56 28.00 12.90
C LEU A 121 -3.72 27.38 14.29
N VAL A 122 -3.37 26.10 14.40
CA VAL A 122 -3.36 25.33 15.63
C VAL A 122 -1.98 24.67 15.73
N PRO A 123 -1.12 25.15 16.65
CA PRO A 123 0.13 24.47 16.96
C PRO A 123 -0.12 23.05 17.45
N ALA A 124 0.83 22.14 17.21
CA ALA A 124 0.70 20.76 17.67
C ALA A 124 0.36 20.71 19.16
N THR A 125 -0.77 20.13 19.50
CA THR A 125 -1.34 20.09 20.85
C THR A 125 -2.22 18.87 21.06
N LYS A 126 -2.43 18.46 22.30
CA LYS A 126 -3.46 17.46 22.65
C LYS A 126 -4.85 17.98 22.35
N VAL A 127 -5.76 17.07 21.99
CA VAL A 127 -7.15 17.40 21.66
C VAL A 127 -7.98 17.54 22.94
N SER A 128 -7.65 18.54 23.77
CA SER A 128 -8.34 18.83 25.03
C SER A 128 -9.42 19.90 24.89
N ASP A 129 -9.30 20.80 23.91
CA ASP A 129 -10.22 21.90 23.63
C ASP A 129 -10.58 21.91 22.14
N GLN A 130 -11.54 21.06 21.78
CA GLN A 130 -12.00 20.94 20.39
C GLN A 130 -12.65 22.23 19.88
N GLU A 131 -13.36 22.97 20.71
CA GLU A 131 -14.07 24.17 20.26
C GLU A 131 -13.09 25.30 19.86
N SER A 132 -11.99 25.47 20.57
CA SER A 132 -10.94 26.41 20.17
C SER A 132 -10.33 26.02 18.83
N ILE A 133 -10.10 24.70 18.59
CA ILE A 133 -9.61 24.18 17.31
C ILE A 133 -10.61 24.43 16.19
N HIS A 134 -11.90 24.15 16.42
CA HIS A 134 -12.98 24.42 15.46
C HIS A 134 -13.07 25.90 15.11
N LYS A 135 -12.98 26.78 16.10
CA LYS A 135 -12.99 28.23 15.90
C LYS A 135 -11.82 28.69 15.01
N ALA A 136 -10.62 28.15 15.26
CA ALA A 136 -9.45 28.42 14.43
C ALA A 136 -9.66 27.98 12.97
N ILE A 137 -10.16 26.75 12.76
CA ILE A 137 -10.46 26.22 11.40
C ILE A 137 -11.56 27.08 10.71
N ARG A 138 -12.64 27.40 11.41
CA ARG A 138 -13.73 28.23 10.86
C ARG A 138 -13.26 29.62 10.45
N SER A 139 -12.26 30.17 11.12
CA SER A 139 -11.73 31.52 10.84
C SER A 139 -10.95 31.64 9.54
N LEU A 140 -10.57 30.51 8.91
CA LEU A 140 -9.84 30.50 7.65
C LEU A 140 -10.56 31.28 6.56
N LYS A 141 -9.78 32.08 5.80
CA LYS A 141 -10.24 32.80 4.61
C LYS A 141 -9.33 32.45 3.43
N ALA A 142 -9.88 32.48 2.23
CA ALA A 142 -9.11 32.30 1.02
C ALA A 142 -8.01 33.37 0.88
N GLY A 143 -6.88 32.99 0.32
CA GLY A 143 -5.70 33.83 0.12
C GLY A 143 -5.37 33.97 -1.36
N SER A 144 -4.09 33.77 -1.72
CA SER A 144 -3.55 34.06 -3.07
C SER A 144 -2.93 32.83 -3.72
N ASN A 145 -1.59 32.72 -3.80
CA ASN A 145 -0.86 31.65 -4.50
C ASN A 145 -0.78 30.35 -3.67
N THR A 146 -0.03 29.33 -4.14
CA THR A 146 -0.03 27.98 -3.60
C THR A 146 1.41 27.52 -3.28
N ALA A 147 1.88 27.79 -2.04
CA ALA A 147 3.19 27.34 -1.54
C ALA A 147 3.10 25.95 -0.90
N LEU A 148 2.76 24.92 -1.68
CA LEU A 148 2.46 23.58 -1.24
C LEU A 148 3.63 22.94 -0.49
N PHE A 149 4.86 22.98 -1.04
CA PHE A 149 6.06 22.43 -0.40
C PHE A 149 6.28 23.03 0.99
N ALA A 150 6.16 24.35 1.12
CA ALA A 150 6.31 25.03 2.41
C ALA A 150 5.20 24.64 3.40
N GLY A 151 3.95 24.46 2.91
CA GLY A 151 2.83 23.97 3.70
C GLY A 151 3.11 22.60 4.32
N VAL A 152 3.50 21.64 3.49
CA VAL A 152 3.86 20.28 3.95
C VAL A 152 5.05 20.29 4.90
N SER A 153 6.11 21.03 4.57
CA SER A 153 7.31 21.18 5.41
C SER A 153 6.95 21.74 6.79
N LYS A 154 6.02 22.69 6.86
CA LYS A 154 5.54 23.24 8.12
C LYS A 154 4.68 22.26 8.89
N GLY A 155 3.80 21.50 8.21
CA GLY A 155 3.06 20.39 8.81
C GLY A 155 4.00 19.35 9.42
N ALA A 156 5.05 18.98 8.71
CA ALA A 156 6.09 18.09 9.21
C ALA A 156 6.79 18.65 10.47
N ALA A 157 7.11 19.95 10.49
CA ALA A 157 7.67 20.60 11.66
C ALA A 157 6.75 20.56 12.88
N GLU A 158 5.43 20.63 12.68
CA GLU A 158 4.46 20.47 13.77
C GLU A 158 4.40 18.99 14.23
N VAL A 159 4.35 18.01 13.32
CA VAL A 159 4.36 16.58 13.67
C VAL A 159 5.61 16.21 14.47
N ARG A 160 6.80 16.74 14.10
CA ARG A 160 8.07 16.46 14.79
C ARG A 160 8.08 16.84 16.25
N LYS A 161 7.23 17.77 16.71
CA LYS A 161 7.15 18.15 18.13
C LYS A 161 6.66 17.03 19.05
N PHE A 162 5.94 16.06 18.50
CA PHE A 162 5.34 14.93 19.22
C PHE A 162 5.59 13.59 18.52
N LEU A 163 6.70 13.45 17.80
CA LEU A 163 7.08 12.15 17.25
C LEU A 163 7.24 11.13 18.39
N GLY A 164 6.59 9.97 18.21
CA GLY A 164 6.69 8.84 19.12
C GLY A 164 6.57 7.54 18.35
N GLU A 165 7.32 6.51 18.73
CA GLU A 165 7.25 5.21 18.11
C GLU A 165 5.87 4.56 18.36
N GLU A 166 5.25 4.86 19.48
CA GLU A 166 3.91 4.41 19.87
C GLU A 166 2.77 5.13 19.13
N ARG A 167 3.08 6.18 18.33
CA ARG A 167 2.07 7.00 17.66
C ARG A 167 2.04 6.76 16.16
N VAL A 168 0.87 6.90 15.56
CA VAL A 168 0.72 7.01 14.11
C VAL A 168 0.95 8.47 13.73
N ASN A 169 2.06 8.77 13.03
CA ASN A 169 2.40 10.14 12.62
C ASN A 169 1.93 10.37 11.17
N ARG A 170 1.03 11.33 10.96
CA ARG A 170 0.39 11.55 9.66
C ARG A 170 0.28 13.02 9.31
N ILE A 171 0.53 13.34 8.04
CA ILE A 171 0.15 14.62 7.44
C ILE A 171 -0.99 14.35 6.47
N ILE A 172 -2.07 15.12 6.54
CA ILE A 172 -3.17 15.10 5.57
C ILE A 172 -3.14 16.42 4.83
N LEU A 173 -2.75 16.40 3.57
CA LEU A 173 -2.67 17.55 2.68
C LEU A 173 -3.92 17.63 1.80
N ILE A 174 -4.55 18.82 1.76
CA ILE A 174 -5.62 19.10 0.82
C ILE A 174 -5.19 20.26 -0.07
N SER A 175 -5.34 20.10 -1.38
CA SER A 175 -5.08 21.13 -2.37
C SER A 175 -5.97 20.96 -3.61
N ASP A 176 -6.38 22.08 -4.20
CA ASP A 176 -7.08 22.13 -5.49
C ASP A 176 -6.28 22.82 -6.59
N GLY A 177 -5.06 23.25 -6.26
CA GLY A 177 -4.27 24.08 -7.14
C GLY A 177 -2.94 23.48 -7.56
N LEU A 178 -2.36 24.15 -8.58
CA LEU A 178 -0.99 23.93 -8.98
C LEU A 178 -0.07 24.61 -7.98
N ALA A 179 0.94 23.88 -7.48
CA ALA A 179 2.02 24.50 -6.71
C ALA A 179 2.74 25.51 -7.61
N ASN A 180 2.70 26.78 -7.24
CA ASN A 180 3.28 27.88 -8.02
C ASN A 180 4.22 28.78 -7.21
N GLU A 181 4.50 28.39 -5.97
CA GLU A 181 5.44 29.06 -5.08
C GLU A 181 6.42 28.05 -4.47
N GLY A 182 7.72 28.29 -4.65
CA GLY A 182 8.79 27.41 -4.16
C GLY A 182 8.98 26.14 -4.98
N PRO A 183 9.60 25.08 -4.40
CA PRO A 183 9.78 23.80 -5.07
C PRO A 183 8.43 23.20 -5.48
N SER A 184 8.27 22.89 -6.77
CA SER A 184 6.98 22.52 -7.36
C SER A 184 7.08 21.40 -8.39
N SER A 185 8.22 20.72 -8.49
CA SER A 185 8.36 19.55 -9.34
C SER A 185 7.93 18.27 -8.60
N PRO A 186 7.45 17.24 -9.31
CA PRO A 186 7.21 15.93 -8.72
C PRO A 186 8.44 15.34 -8.02
N GLY A 187 9.66 15.64 -8.52
CA GLY A 187 10.93 15.24 -7.89
C GLY A 187 11.15 15.88 -6.53
N ASP A 188 10.93 17.18 -6.38
CA ASP A 188 11.08 17.90 -5.11
C ASP A 188 10.17 17.33 -4.04
N LEU A 189 8.91 17.03 -4.40
CA LEU A 189 7.93 16.49 -3.48
C LEU A 189 8.19 15.01 -3.17
N ALA A 190 8.71 14.26 -4.14
CA ALA A 190 9.17 12.89 -3.92
C ALA A 190 10.33 12.83 -2.90
N GLU A 191 11.30 13.74 -3.01
CA GLU A 191 12.42 13.85 -2.05
C GLU A 191 11.93 14.24 -0.64
N LEU A 192 10.99 15.17 -0.56
CA LEU A 192 10.34 15.52 0.71
C LEU A 192 9.64 14.29 1.33
N GLY A 193 8.85 13.55 0.54
CA GLY A 193 8.20 12.32 0.97
C GLY A 193 9.21 11.26 1.44
N ALA A 194 10.29 11.06 0.68
CA ALA A 194 11.36 10.13 1.02
C ALA A 194 12.16 10.54 2.28
N SER A 195 12.19 11.82 2.64
CA SER A 195 12.76 12.26 3.91
C SER A 195 11.81 11.98 5.08
N LEU A 196 10.51 12.23 4.89
CA LEU A 196 9.50 12.08 5.92
C LEU A 196 9.26 10.62 6.33
N ILE A 197 9.30 9.69 5.37
CA ILE A 197 9.16 8.25 5.69
C ILE A 197 10.30 7.75 6.59
N LYS A 198 11.51 8.28 6.46
CA LYS A 198 12.65 7.94 7.35
C LYS A 198 12.42 8.37 8.80
N GLU A 199 11.54 9.35 9.00
CA GLU A 199 11.13 9.83 10.32
C GLU A 199 9.84 9.13 10.81
N GLY A 200 9.32 8.16 10.06
CA GLY A 200 8.06 7.47 10.37
C GLY A 200 6.82 8.34 10.18
N VAL A 201 6.89 9.34 9.30
CA VAL A 201 5.78 10.25 8.96
C VAL A 201 5.28 9.94 7.56
N SER A 202 4.02 9.57 7.41
CA SER A 202 3.34 9.41 6.12
C SER A 202 2.58 10.66 5.75
N VAL A 203 2.48 10.93 4.45
CA VAL A 203 1.71 12.07 3.91
C VAL A 203 0.59 11.53 3.02
N THR A 204 -0.65 11.71 3.44
CA THR A 204 -1.80 11.52 2.57
C THR A 204 -2.12 12.81 1.86
N THR A 205 -2.39 12.71 0.56
CA THR A 205 -2.72 13.85 -0.28
C THR A 205 -4.13 13.69 -0.84
N ILE A 206 -4.94 14.76 -0.76
CA ILE A 206 -6.30 14.81 -1.30
C ILE A 206 -6.36 15.93 -2.32
N GLY A 207 -6.42 15.57 -3.60
CA GLY A 207 -6.61 16.50 -4.73
C GLY A 207 -8.10 16.83 -4.90
N LEU A 208 -8.43 18.12 -5.04
CA LEU A 208 -9.80 18.59 -5.18
C LEU A 208 -10.05 19.24 -6.53
N GLY A 209 -10.99 18.69 -7.30
CA GLY A 209 -11.27 19.14 -8.66
C GLY A 209 -10.22 18.66 -9.67
N LEU A 210 -10.30 19.11 -10.92
CA LEU A 210 -9.45 18.62 -12.02
C LEU A 210 -8.18 19.46 -12.25
N ASP A 211 -8.03 20.57 -11.52
CA ASP A 211 -6.98 21.56 -11.81
C ASP A 211 -5.72 21.41 -10.97
N TYR A 212 -5.69 20.48 -10.00
CA TYR A 212 -4.52 20.24 -9.16
C TYR A 212 -3.42 19.45 -9.89
N ASN A 213 -2.20 19.50 -9.38
CA ASN A 213 -1.09 18.71 -9.90
C ASN A 213 -1.08 17.30 -9.29
N GLU A 214 -1.71 16.35 -10.00
CA GLU A 214 -1.84 14.95 -9.58
C GLU A 214 -0.47 14.28 -9.41
N ASP A 215 0.42 14.40 -10.39
CA ASP A 215 1.73 13.74 -10.39
C ASP A 215 2.57 14.16 -9.18
N LEU A 216 2.50 15.44 -8.83
CA LEU A 216 3.20 16.01 -7.68
C LEU A 216 2.66 15.47 -6.37
N MET A 217 1.34 15.45 -6.20
CA MET A 217 0.69 14.98 -4.98
C MET A 217 0.81 13.46 -4.83
N ALA A 218 0.65 12.70 -5.91
CA ALA A 218 0.84 11.26 -5.92
C ALA A 218 2.31 10.88 -5.65
N ALA A 219 3.30 11.63 -6.16
CA ALA A 219 4.72 11.40 -5.88
C ALA A 219 5.04 11.58 -4.39
N LEU A 220 4.53 12.64 -3.76
CA LEU A 220 4.68 12.90 -2.33
C LEU A 220 4.08 11.77 -1.48
N ALA A 221 2.82 11.40 -1.77
CA ALA A 221 2.12 10.34 -1.05
C ALA A 221 2.85 8.99 -1.18
N ARG A 222 3.17 8.57 -2.40
CA ARG A 222 3.85 7.30 -2.68
C ARG A 222 5.21 7.19 -1.98
N LYS A 223 6.02 8.26 -2.01
CA LYS A 223 7.36 8.25 -1.40
C LYS A 223 7.35 8.33 0.13
N SER A 224 6.24 8.76 0.72
CA SER A 224 6.03 8.75 2.17
C SER A 224 5.19 7.57 2.67
N ASP A 225 4.88 6.57 1.82
CA ASP A 225 3.98 5.43 2.10
C ASP A 225 2.60 5.88 2.63
N GLY A 226 2.10 7.00 2.12
CA GLY A 226 0.76 7.50 2.35
C GLY A 226 -0.18 7.23 1.18
N ASN A 227 -1.42 7.70 1.28
CA ASN A 227 -2.44 7.53 0.25
C ASN A 227 -2.55 8.79 -0.63
N HIS A 228 -2.85 8.61 -1.91
CA HIS A 228 -3.32 9.69 -2.77
C HIS A 228 -4.80 9.46 -3.09
N MET A 229 -5.62 10.49 -2.90
CA MET A 229 -7.06 10.44 -3.14
C MET A 229 -7.48 11.63 -4.02
N PHE A 230 -8.47 11.37 -4.84
CA PHE A 230 -9.11 12.37 -5.68
C PHE A 230 -10.54 12.64 -5.21
N ALA A 231 -10.90 13.89 -5.05
CA ALA A 231 -12.25 14.38 -4.81
C ALA A 231 -12.68 15.25 -5.99
N GLU A 232 -13.55 14.74 -6.86
CA GLU A 232 -14.00 15.49 -8.05
C GLU A 232 -14.74 16.78 -7.64
N LYS A 233 -15.55 16.67 -6.60
CA LYS A 233 -16.36 17.77 -6.07
C LYS A 233 -16.05 18.02 -4.59
N ALA A 234 -16.32 19.23 -4.13
CA ALA A 234 -16.11 19.59 -2.73
C ALA A 234 -16.88 18.67 -1.74
N GLN A 235 -18.03 18.15 -2.14
CA GLN A 235 -18.84 17.22 -1.35
C GLN A 235 -18.14 15.89 -1.10
N ASP A 236 -17.28 15.45 -2.02
CA ASP A 236 -16.56 14.16 -1.94
C ASP A 236 -15.44 14.19 -0.91
N LEU A 237 -14.97 15.38 -0.51
CA LEU A 237 -13.94 15.56 0.52
C LEU A 237 -14.29 14.85 1.82
N LYS A 238 -15.56 14.89 2.23
CA LYS A 238 -15.98 14.21 3.46
C LYS A 238 -15.70 12.72 3.40
N SER A 239 -16.07 12.06 2.30
CA SER A 239 -15.86 10.62 2.12
C SER A 239 -14.37 10.26 2.00
N ALA A 240 -13.56 11.10 1.33
CA ALA A 240 -12.12 10.93 1.25
C ALA A 240 -11.47 11.00 2.64
N PHE A 241 -11.86 11.99 3.45
CA PHE A 241 -11.38 12.12 4.83
C PHE A 241 -11.84 10.98 5.73
N GLU A 242 -13.09 10.54 5.61
CA GLU A 242 -13.62 9.42 6.41
C GLU A 242 -12.83 8.14 6.15
N ARG A 243 -12.47 7.88 4.89
CA ARG A 243 -11.64 6.73 4.49
C ARG A 243 -10.23 6.86 5.07
N GLU A 244 -9.55 7.96 4.80
CA GLU A 244 -8.19 8.18 5.29
C GLU A 244 -8.09 8.14 6.82
N PHE A 245 -9.07 8.73 7.49
CA PHE A 245 -9.12 8.71 8.93
C PHE A 245 -9.36 7.30 9.48
N GLY A 246 -10.22 6.52 8.83
CA GLY A 246 -10.41 5.11 9.13
C GLY A 246 -9.11 4.31 8.99
N ASP A 247 -8.41 4.47 7.88
CA ASP A 247 -7.11 3.84 7.62
C ASP A 247 -6.09 4.25 8.70
N MET A 248 -5.96 5.53 8.99
CA MET A 248 -5.03 6.04 10.02
C MET A 248 -5.31 5.43 11.40
N LEU A 249 -6.57 5.24 11.77
CA LEU A 249 -6.94 4.64 13.04
C LEU A 249 -6.80 3.12 13.09
N SER A 250 -6.72 2.46 11.93
CA SER A 250 -6.58 1.02 11.80
C SER A 250 -5.11 0.53 11.74
N VAL A 251 -4.12 1.43 11.84
CA VAL A 251 -2.71 1.05 11.79
C VAL A 251 -2.37 0.11 12.94
N VAL A 252 -1.89 -1.10 12.62
CA VAL A 252 -1.55 -2.15 13.60
C VAL A 252 -0.04 -2.37 13.73
N ALA A 253 0.73 -2.02 12.69
CA ALA A 253 2.18 -2.18 12.67
C ALA A 253 2.86 -0.98 12.00
N LYS A 254 4.07 -0.64 12.47
CA LYS A 254 4.94 0.42 11.94
C LYS A 254 6.36 -0.09 11.73
N ASN A 255 7.17 0.74 11.04
CA ASN A 255 8.60 0.48 10.85
C ASN A 255 8.85 -0.93 10.31
N VAL A 256 8.09 -1.31 9.27
CA VAL A 256 8.09 -2.66 8.73
C VAL A 256 9.28 -2.84 7.81
N GLY A 257 10.23 -3.66 8.20
CA GLY A 257 11.40 -4.04 7.43
C GLY A 257 11.26 -5.45 6.88
N ILE A 258 11.43 -5.61 5.58
CA ILE A 258 11.37 -6.91 4.90
C ILE A 258 12.72 -7.21 4.27
N THR A 259 13.28 -8.37 4.59
CA THR A 259 14.46 -8.90 3.93
C THR A 259 14.10 -10.22 3.24
N ILE A 260 14.30 -10.29 1.92
CA ILE A 260 14.14 -11.52 1.15
C ILE A 260 15.55 -11.96 0.76
N VAL A 261 15.93 -13.17 1.15
CA VAL A 261 17.21 -13.78 0.78
C VAL A 261 16.93 -14.88 -0.24
N CYS A 262 17.29 -14.64 -1.50
CA CYS A 262 17.19 -15.66 -2.53
C CYS A 262 18.26 -16.73 -2.34
N GLU A 263 17.88 -17.98 -2.54
CA GLU A 263 18.77 -19.12 -2.39
C GLU A 263 19.83 -19.20 -3.54
N PRO A 264 20.95 -19.91 -3.35
CA PRO A 264 21.93 -20.10 -4.40
C PRO A 264 21.29 -20.66 -5.68
N GLY A 265 21.57 -20.03 -6.83
CA GLY A 265 20.96 -20.39 -8.12
C GLY A 265 19.65 -19.65 -8.45
N VAL A 266 19.15 -18.86 -7.52
CA VAL A 266 18.00 -17.96 -7.72
C VAL A 266 18.47 -16.51 -7.76
N ARG A 267 18.23 -15.79 -8.84
CA ARG A 267 18.64 -14.40 -9.04
C ARG A 267 17.43 -13.46 -8.91
N PRO A 268 17.39 -12.54 -7.94
CA PRO A 268 16.37 -11.51 -7.92
C PRO A 268 16.55 -10.55 -9.10
N VAL A 269 15.46 -10.20 -9.78
CA VAL A 269 15.46 -9.34 -10.98
C VAL A 269 14.95 -7.96 -10.64
N ARG A 270 13.72 -7.87 -10.17
CA ARG A 270 13.04 -6.62 -9.78
C ARG A 270 11.80 -6.90 -8.93
N ALA A 271 11.30 -5.92 -8.24
CA ALA A 271 9.94 -5.96 -7.71
C ALA A 271 8.96 -5.29 -8.66
N LEU A 272 7.74 -5.80 -8.73
CA LEU A 272 6.64 -5.21 -9.48
C LEU A 272 5.84 -4.28 -8.57
N GLY A 273 5.50 -3.10 -9.06
CA GLY A 273 4.64 -2.12 -8.38
C GLY A 273 5.25 -1.42 -7.15
N ARG A 274 6.48 -1.76 -6.76
CA ARG A 274 7.17 -1.15 -5.60
C ARG A 274 8.68 -1.10 -5.80
N GLU A 275 9.29 -0.02 -5.35
CA GLU A 275 10.75 0.07 -5.31
C GLU A 275 11.33 -0.78 -4.17
N VAL A 276 12.39 -1.50 -4.46
CA VAL A 276 13.17 -2.30 -3.50
C VAL A 276 14.66 -2.09 -3.74
N SER A 277 15.47 -2.35 -2.72
CA SER A 277 16.93 -2.36 -2.87
C SER A 277 17.40 -3.80 -3.07
N ILE A 278 18.10 -4.08 -4.18
CA ILE A 278 18.65 -5.40 -4.48
C ILE A 278 20.18 -5.34 -4.37
N SER A 279 20.73 -6.20 -3.53
CA SER A 279 22.17 -6.35 -3.36
C SER A 279 22.57 -7.84 -3.37
N GLY A 280 23.08 -8.32 -4.50
CA GLY A 280 23.36 -9.75 -4.71
C GLY A 280 22.08 -10.59 -4.57
N GLN A 281 22.09 -11.52 -3.62
CA GLN A 281 20.95 -12.41 -3.32
C GLN A 281 19.92 -11.77 -2.35
N ARG A 282 20.18 -10.58 -1.84
CA ARG A 282 19.33 -9.93 -0.83
C ARG A 282 18.50 -8.84 -1.44
N VAL A 283 17.21 -8.84 -1.09
CA VAL A 283 16.25 -7.80 -1.44
C VAL A 283 15.72 -7.16 -0.16
N TYR A 284 15.80 -5.86 -0.08
CA TYR A 284 15.32 -5.08 1.08
C TYR A 284 14.17 -4.19 0.66
N ALA A 285 13.10 -4.23 1.43
CA ALA A 285 11.96 -3.34 1.29
C ALA A 285 11.53 -2.81 2.66
N GLY A 286 10.96 -1.60 2.67
CA GLY A 286 10.38 -1.00 3.86
C GLY A 286 8.95 -0.56 3.60
N LEU A 287 8.10 -0.69 4.61
CA LEU A 287 6.77 -0.10 4.66
C LEU A 287 6.69 0.72 5.95
N ASN A 288 6.07 1.89 5.86
CA ASN A 288 5.88 2.68 7.07
C ASN A 288 4.85 2.05 7.99
N GLN A 289 3.76 1.50 7.41
CA GLN A 289 2.60 1.05 8.17
C GLN A 289 1.92 -0.17 7.53
N ILE A 290 1.28 -1.00 8.38
CA ILE A 290 0.30 -2.02 7.97
C ILE A 290 -1.02 -1.68 8.68
N TYR A 291 -2.12 -1.74 7.93
CA TYR A 291 -3.47 -1.44 8.42
C TYR A 291 -4.21 -2.72 8.78
N GLY A 292 -5.04 -2.67 9.82
CA GLY A 292 -5.95 -3.77 10.18
C GLY A 292 -6.93 -4.09 9.04
N GLY A 293 -7.16 -5.36 8.80
CA GLY A 293 -8.03 -5.84 7.71
C GLY A 293 -7.47 -5.68 6.30
N GLN A 294 -6.26 -5.13 6.13
CA GLN A 294 -5.65 -4.91 4.82
C GLN A 294 -4.41 -5.76 4.60
N THR A 295 -4.18 -6.13 3.35
CA THR A 295 -2.97 -6.86 2.93
C THR A 295 -2.10 -5.96 2.06
N LYS A 296 -0.87 -5.70 2.49
CA LYS A 296 0.20 -5.15 1.64
C LYS A 296 1.10 -6.30 1.16
N TYR A 297 1.64 -6.20 -0.04
CA TYR A 297 2.54 -7.23 -0.56
C TYR A 297 3.71 -6.66 -1.36
N ILE A 298 4.77 -7.48 -1.45
CA ILE A 298 5.88 -7.31 -2.39
C ILE A 298 5.80 -8.45 -3.38
N LEU A 299 5.90 -8.14 -4.64
CA LEU A 299 5.91 -9.11 -5.72
C LEU A 299 7.27 -9.09 -6.39
N LEU A 300 8.09 -10.10 -6.13
CA LEU A 300 9.46 -10.20 -6.61
C LEU A 300 9.52 -11.10 -7.85
N GLU A 301 10.06 -10.58 -8.95
CA GLU A 301 10.44 -11.33 -10.12
C GLU A 301 11.83 -11.91 -9.91
N VAL A 302 11.98 -13.23 -10.08
CA VAL A 302 13.23 -13.95 -9.95
C VAL A 302 13.52 -14.79 -11.20
N GLU A 303 14.78 -14.99 -11.51
CA GLU A 303 15.23 -16.06 -12.41
C GLU A 303 15.73 -17.23 -11.59
N LEU A 304 15.30 -18.44 -11.90
CA LEU A 304 15.74 -19.65 -11.23
C LEU A 304 15.98 -20.78 -12.25
N THR A 305 16.79 -21.75 -11.84
CA THR A 305 16.94 -23.05 -12.50
C THR A 305 16.62 -24.10 -11.45
N SER A 306 15.55 -24.87 -11.66
CA SER A 306 15.18 -25.95 -10.74
C SER A 306 16.07 -27.19 -10.97
N GLY A 307 16.10 -28.10 -10.01
CA GLY A 307 16.85 -29.37 -10.10
C GLY A 307 16.21 -30.39 -11.04
N ASN A 308 16.54 -31.64 -10.83
CA ASN A 308 15.98 -32.77 -11.59
C ASN A 308 14.49 -32.97 -11.26
N VAL A 309 13.73 -33.52 -12.20
CA VAL A 309 12.31 -33.85 -12.05
C VAL A 309 12.05 -34.55 -10.70
N GLY A 310 11.07 -34.06 -9.96
CA GLY A 310 10.67 -34.60 -8.66
C GLY A 310 11.51 -34.11 -7.47
N THR A 311 12.54 -33.28 -7.69
CA THR A 311 13.26 -32.62 -6.57
C THR A 311 12.62 -31.29 -6.21
N GLN A 312 12.77 -30.88 -4.96
CA GLN A 312 12.39 -29.56 -4.48
C GLN A 312 13.60 -28.61 -4.51
N THR A 313 13.40 -27.43 -5.08
CA THR A 313 14.39 -26.35 -5.14
C THR A 313 13.97 -25.24 -4.21
N PRO A 314 14.70 -24.95 -3.12
CA PRO A 314 14.47 -23.77 -2.30
C PRO A 314 14.65 -22.50 -3.15
N VAL A 315 13.78 -21.49 -2.92
CA VAL A 315 13.78 -20.24 -3.71
C VAL A 315 14.17 -19.04 -2.87
N ALA A 316 13.50 -18.83 -1.76
CA ALA A 316 13.78 -17.69 -0.91
C ALA A 316 13.39 -17.92 0.55
N GLN A 317 14.10 -17.23 1.44
CA GLN A 317 13.73 -17.04 2.84
C GLN A 317 13.35 -15.58 3.06
N VAL A 318 12.29 -15.35 3.82
CA VAL A 318 11.76 -14.02 4.13
C VAL A 318 11.85 -13.77 5.62
N ASP A 319 12.34 -12.61 5.98
CA ASP A 319 12.41 -12.10 7.34
C ASP A 319 11.68 -10.78 7.42
N LEU A 320 10.64 -10.72 8.25
CA LEU A 320 9.80 -9.56 8.48
C LEU A 320 10.01 -9.10 9.92
N VAL A 321 10.38 -7.82 10.09
CA VAL A 321 10.50 -7.17 11.39
C VAL A 321 9.59 -5.95 11.41
N TYR A 322 8.81 -5.77 12.45
CA TYR A 322 7.90 -4.64 12.59
C TYR A 322 7.66 -4.26 14.05
N MET A 323 7.30 -3.00 14.28
CA MET A 323 6.79 -2.54 15.56
C MET A 323 5.30 -2.87 15.66
N ASN A 324 4.93 -3.74 16.58
CA ASN A 324 3.55 -4.06 16.91
C ASN A 324 2.98 -2.95 17.82
N LEU A 325 1.96 -2.23 17.34
CA LEU A 325 1.39 -1.09 18.07
C LEU A 325 0.42 -1.49 19.19
N ALA A 326 -0.04 -2.74 19.23
CA ALA A 326 -0.88 -3.24 20.31
C ALA A 326 -0.05 -3.57 21.56
N SER A 327 1.09 -4.24 21.38
CA SER A 327 2.00 -4.64 22.47
C SER A 327 3.12 -3.63 22.73
N ASN A 328 3.34 -2.72 21.78
CA ASN A 328 4.46 -1.77 21.76
C ASN A 328 5.83 -2.49 21.79
N THR A 329 5.91 -3.62 21.07
CA THR A 329 7.12 -4.47 20.96
C THR A 329 7.54 -4.64 19.52
N THR A 330 8.84 -4.90 19.30
CA THR A 330 9.34 -5.30 17.97
C THR A 330 9.10 -6.80 17.79
N GLU A 331 8.35 -7.16 16.76
CA GLU A 331 8.03 -8.54 16.37
C GLU A 331 8.82 -8.96 15.15
N ARG A 332 9.08 -10.26 15.05
CA ARG A 332 9.78 -10.86 13.92
C ARG A 332 9.06 -12.10 13.44
N LEU A 333 8.75 -12.15 12.15
CA LEU A 333 8.17 -13.30 11.47
C LEU A 333 9.12 -13.79 10.38
N GLN A 334 9.15 -15.09 10.15
CA GLN A 334 9.98 -15.71 9.11
C GLN A 334 9.16 -16.74 8.36
N ASP A 335 9.40 -16.82 7.06
CA ASP A 335 8.83 -17.84 6.18
C ASP A 335 9.79 -18.15 5.05
N LYS A 336 9.56 -19.24 4.31
CA LYS A 336 10.38 -19.69 3.20
C LYS A 336 9.54 -20.32 2.10
N VAL A 337 10.05 -20.26 0.88
CA VAL A 337 9.32 -20.77 -0.27
C VAL A 337 10.24 -21.58 -1.17
N ALA A 338 9.69 -22.62 -1.79
CA ALA A 338 10.38 -23.53 -2.71
C ALA A 338 9.47 -23.90 -3.87
N VAL A 339 10.04 -24.45 -4.94
CA VAL A 339 9.32 -25.02 -6.10
C VAL A 339 9.69 -26.47 -6.33
N ASN A 340 8.78 -27.26 -6.89
CA ASN A 340 9.03 -28.60 -7.33
C ASN A 340 9.50 -28.62 -8.79
N ALA A 341 10.52 -29.40 -9.11
CA ALA A 341 10.97 -29.57 -10.49
C ALA A 341 10.00 -30.45 -11.27
N ALA A 342 9.38 -29.89 -12.31
CA ALA A 342 8.39 -30.54 -13.17
C ALA A 342 8.98 -30.91 -14.55
N ASP A 343 8.36 -31.87 -15.19
CA ASP A 343 8.74 -32.38 -16.52
C ASP A 343 8.03 -31.61 -17.67
N SER A 344 6.99 -30.88 -17.38
CA SER A 344 6.12 -30.27 -18.41
C SER A 344 5.52 -28.92 -18.00
N GLN A 345 5.27 -28.08 -19.00
CA GLN A 345 4.58 -26.79 -18.82
C GLN A 345 3.15 -26.99 -18.34
N THR A 346 2.48 -28.08 -18.73
CA THR A 346 1.11 -28.40 -18.29
C THR A 346 1.05 -28.53 -16.78
N ARG A 347 2.06 -29.14 -16.15
CA ARG A 347 2.12 -29.28 -14.70
C ARG A 347 2.36 -27.94 -14.02
N ILE A 348 3.21 -27.07 -14.57
CA ILE A 348 3.44 -25.72 -14.05
C ILE A 348 2.15 -24.90 -14.04
N THR A 349 1.39 -24.96 -15.16
CA THR A 349 0.11 -24.27 -15.27
C THR A 349 -0.94 -24.83 -14.29
N ALA A 350 -0.96 -26.14 -14.08
CA ALA A 350 -1.86 -26.78 -13.12
C ALA A 350 -1.52 -26.39 -11.65
N ASP A 351 -0.24 -26.11 -11.36
CA ASP A 351 0.24 -25.73 -10.04
C ASP A 351 0.32 -24.19 -9.85
N GLU A 352 -0.22 -23.39 -10.79
CA GLU A 352 -0.27 -21.94 -10.67
C GLU A 352 -1.09 -21.51 -9.44
N ASN A 353 -0.56 -20.54 -8.70
CA ASN A 353 -1.26 -19.87 -7.62
C ASN A 353 -2.07 -18.68 -8.19
N PRO A 354 -3.40 -18.79 -8.27
CA PRO A 354 -4.21 -17.75 -8.92
C PRO A 354 -4.04 -16.38 -8.27
N LYS A 355 -3.94 -16.34 -6.94
CA LYS A 355 -3.80 -15.10 -6.17
C LYS A 355 -2.49 -14.37 -6.48
N VAL A 356 -1.39 -15.13 -6.65
CA VAL A 356 -0.09 -14.55 -7.02
C VAL A 356 -0.10 -14.12 -8.47
N MET A 357 -0.61 -14.97 -9.38
CA MET A 357 -0.63 -14.66 -10.81
C MET A 357 -1.57 -13.51 -11.16
N GLU A 358 -2.71 -13.37 -10.47
CA GLU A 358 -3.55 -12.18 -10.59
C GLU A 358 -2.78 -10.91 -10.20
N ALA A 359 -2.05 -10.93 -9.08
CA ALA A 359 -1.22 -9.80 -8.67
C ALA A 359 -0.12 -9.46 -9.69
N VAL A 360 0.51 -10.49 -10.30
CA VAL A 360 1.49 -10.30 -11.39
C VAL A 360 0.85 -9.59 -12.59
N VAL A 361 -0.28 -10.11 -13.07
CA VAL A 361 -0.97 -9.56 -14.23
C VAL A 361 -1.42 -8.12 -13.97
N TYR A 362 -1.96 -7.85 -12.79
CA TYR A 362 -2.35 -6.51 -12.35
C TYR A 362 -1.16 -5.54 -12.36
N GLN A 363 -0.06 -5.86 -11.69
CA GLN A 363 1.09 -4.96 -11.60
C GLN A 363 1.76 -4.71 -12.96
N VAL A 364 1.89 -5.74 -13.80
CA VAL A 364 2.40 -5.58 -15.17
C VAL A 364 1.47 -4.68 -15.98
N SER A 365 0.15 -4.81 -15.80
CA SER A 365 -0.83 -3.95 -16.47
C SER A 365 -0.72 -2.50 -16.02
N VAL A 366 -0.56 -2.25 -14.72
CA VAL A 366 -0.37 -0.91 -14.15
C VAL A 366 0.91 -0.25 -14.68
N GLU A 367 2.05 -0.97 -14.67
CA GLU A 367 3.32 -0.44 -15.21
C GLU A 367 3.21 -0.03 -16.69
N ARG A 368 2.51 -0.83 -17.49
CA ARG A 368 2.27 -0.52 -18.92
C ARG A 368 1.33 0.67 -19.09
N ASN A 369 0.31 0.75 -18.27
CA ASN A 369 -0.63 1.86 -18.26
C ASN A 369 0.09 3.17 -17.92
N GLU A 370 0.84 3.22 -16.80
CA GLU A 370 1.64 4.39 -16.42
C GLU A 370 2.64 4.80 -17.50
N PHE A 371 3.23 3.82 -18.21
CA PHE A 371 4.11 4.12 -19.34
C PHE A 371 3.36 4.76 -20.50
N ALA A 372 2.16 4.28 -20.83
CA ALA A 372 1.32 4.87 -21.88
C ALA A 372 0.89 6.30 -21.54
N MET A 373 0.56 6.55 -20.25
CA MET A 373 0.25 7.87 -19.74
C MET A 373 1.41 8.86 -19.96
N ARG A 374 2.63 8.46 -19.57
CA ARG A 374 3.82 9.28 -19.78
C ARG A 374 4.06 9.59 -21.25
N LEU A 375 3.87 8.61 -22.14
CA LEU A 375 4.00 8.83 -23.60
C LEU A 375 3.00 9.89 -24.10
N ARG A 376 1.77 9.84 -23.59
CA ARG A 376 0.76 10.86 -23.94
C ARG A 376 1.17 12.24 -23.45
N ASP A 377 1.64 12.34 -22.20
CA ASP A 377 2.08 13.61 -21.62
C ASP A 377 3.32 14.20 -22.34
N GLU A 378 4.15 13.33 -22.95
CA GLU A 378 5.26 13.71 -23.84
C GLU A 378 4.79 14.05 -25.29
N GLY A 379 3.48 14.01 -25.57
CA GLY A 379 2.93 14.23 -26.91
C GLY A 379 3.06 13.03 -27.87
N LYS A 380 3.54 11.89 -27.40
CA LYS A 380 3.71 10.64 -28.19
C LYS A 380 2.44 9.77 -28.17
N ILE A 381 1.32 10.36 -28.59
CA ILE A 381 -0.02 9.77 -28.43
C ILE A 381 -0.13 8.40 -29.11
N GLU A 382 0.34 8.25 -30.35
CA GLU A 382 0.24 6.97 -31.07
C GLU A 382 1.11 5.87 -30.45
N GLU A 383 2.24 6.21 -29.85
CA GLU A 383 3.04 5.24 -29.09
C GLU A 383 2.31 4.80 -27.82
N GLY A 384 1.71 5.74 -27.09
CA GLY A 384 0.89 5.47 -25.93
C GLY A 384 -0.30 4.54 -26.25
N LYS A 385 -1.05 4.82 -27.33
CA LYS A 385 -2.12 3.95 -27.82
C LYS A 385 -1.63 2.53 -28.12
N LYS A 386 -0.45 2.40 -28.75
CA LYS A 386 0.14 1.10 -29.05
C LYS A 386 0.44 0.31 -27.78
N VAL A 387 0.91 0.99 -26.74
CA VAL A 387 1.15 0.36 -25.43
C VAL A 387 -0.15 -0.10 -24.80
N LEU A 388 -1.21 0.73 -24.77
CA LEU A 388 -2.51 0.36 -24.21
C LEU A 388 -3.17 -0.80 -24.97
N ARG A 389 -3.11 -0.79 -26.34
CA ARG A 389 -3.63 -1.93 -27.12
C ARG A 389 -2.94 -3.25 -26.73
N LYS A 390 -1.62 -3.25 -26.64
CA LYS A 390 -0.86 -4.43 -26.19
C LYS A 390 -1.19 -4.83 -24.75
N ASN A 391 -1.48 -3.85 -23.90
CA ASN A 391 -1.88 -4.13 -22.52
C ASN A 391 -3.25 -4.81 -22.48
N LEU A 392 -4.23 -4.33 -23.24
CA LEU A 392 -5.56 -4.94 -23.36
C LEU A 392 -5.49 -6.36 -23.95
N GLU A 393 -4.65 -6.58 -24.99
CA GLU A 393 -4.39 -7.93 -25.54
C GLU A 393 -3.80 -8.87 -24.48
N TYR A 394 -2.85 -8.38 -23.68
CA TYR A 394 -2.27 -9.15 -22.59
C TYR A 394 -3.31 -9.52 -21.53
N LEU A 395 -4.13 -8.56 -21.07
CA LEU A 395 -5.20 -8.80 -20.12
C LEU A 395 -6.22 -9.82 -20.64
N LYS A 396 -6.61 -9.69 -21.91
CA LYS A 396 -7.50 -10.65 -22.59
C LYS A 396 -6.88 -12.04 -22.66
N SER A 397 -5.58 -12.16 -22.96
CA SER A 397 -4.89 -13.44 -23.02
C SER A 397 -4.77 -14.15 -21.67
N LYS A 398 -4.96 -13.41 -20.57
CA LYS A 398 -4.95 -13.89 -19.18
C LYS A 398 -6.34 -14.01 -18.56
N ASP A 399 -7.39 -13.80 -19.34
CA ASP A 399 -8.81 -13.92 -18.94
C ASP A 399 -9.25 -12.91 -17.88
N PHE A 400 -8.73 -11.66 -17.95
CA PHE A 400 -9.03 -10.58 -17.01
C PHE A 400 -9.90 -9.46 -17.61
N THR A 401 -10.75 -9.78 -18.60
CA THR A 401 -11.62 -8.79 -19.27
C THR A 401 -12.74 -8.23 -18.39
N GLU A 402 -13.14 -8.97 -17.34
CA GLU A 402 -14.21 -8.57 -16.41
C GLU A 402 -13.70 -7.65 -15.26
N LYS A 403 -12.42 -7.40 -15.18
CA LYS A 403 -11.83 -6.56 -14.11
C LYS A 403 -11.96 -5.07 -14.45
N SER A 404 -12.19 -4.23 -13.42
CA SER A 404 -12.30 -2.77 -13.59
C SER A 404 -11.09 -2.16 -14.32
N TRP A 405 -9.89 -2.60 -13.98
CA TRP A 405 -8.66 -2.14 -14.61
C TRP A 405 -8.51 -2.48 -16.11
N TYR A 406 -9.23 -3.49 -16.63
CA TYR A 406 -9.39 -3.69 -18.08
C TYR A 406 -10.26 -2.59 -18.67
N MET A 407 -11.38 -2.27 -18.04
CA MET A 407 -12.29 -1.20 -18.48
C MET A 407 -11.61 0.16 -18.42
N ASP A 408 -10.81 0.43 -17.38
CA ASP A 408 -10.04 1.67 -17.24
C ASP A 408 -9.05 1.83 -18.40
N ASN A 409 -8.26 0.78 -18.73
CA ASN A 409 -7.36 0.80 -19.88
C ASN A 409 -8.09 0.99 -21.22
N SER A 410 -9.29 0.42 -21.39
CA SER A 410 -10.11 0.59 -22.60
C SER A 410 -10.59 2.03 -22.73
N THR A 411 -11.12 2.60 -21.64
CA THR A 411 -11.59 3.99 -21.60
C THR A 411 -10.46 4.97 -21.89
N GLN A 412 -9.27 4.73 -21.33
CA GLN A 412 -8.08 5.54 -21.57
C GLN A 412 -7.60 5.45 -23.00
N LEU A 413 -7.65 4.27 -23.63
CA LEU A 413 -7.32 4.12 -25.05
C LEU A 413 -8.27 4.93 -25.94
N GLU A 414 -9.57 4.90 -25.67
CA GLU A 414 -10.59 5.65 -26.39
C GLU A 414 -10.41 7.17 -26.26
N LYS A 415 -9.99 7.63 -25.07
CA LYS A 415 -9.88 9.04 -24.74
C LYS A 415 -8.46 9.60 -24.89
N MET A 416 -7.50 8.84 -25.39
CA MET A 416 -6.11 9.29 -25.48
C MET A 416 -5.91 10.51 -26.42
N ASP A 417 -6.80 10.73 -27.39
CA ASP A 417 -6.80 11.91 -28.29
C ASP A 417 -7.62 13.09 -27.74
N SER A 418 -8.35 12.91 -26.62
CA SER A 418 -9.19 13.97 -26.09
C SER A 418 -8.35 15.15 -25.60
N ASP A 419 -9.00 16.31 -25.41
CA ASP A 419 -8.35 17.45 -24.77
C ASP A 419 -7.92 17.13 -23.33
N ASP A 420 -7.03 17.95 -22.78
CA ASP A 420 -6.46 17.69 -21.46
C ASP A 420 -7.48 17.67 -20.33
N SER A 421 -8.59 18.42 -20.45
CA SER A 421 -9.64 18.44 -19.45
C SER A 421 -10.42 17.11 -19.41
N GLU A 422 -10.74 16.57 -20.58
CA GLU A 422 -11.43 15.29 -20.71
C GLU A 422 -10.50 14.11 -20.34
N TRP A 423 -9.23 14.21 -20.73
CA TRP A 423 -8.22 13.24 -20.39
C TRP A 423 -8.01 13.09 -18.87
N LYS A 424 -7.87 14.20 -18.15
CA LYS A 424 -7.71 14.20 -16.70
C LYS A 424 -8.82 13.45 -15.94
N LYS A 425 -10.03 13.37 -16.51
CA LYS A 425 -11.12 12.60 -15.91
C LYS A 425 -10.94 11.08 -16.01
N THR A 426 -10.03 10.59 -16.83
CA THR A 426 -9.76 9.17 -17.06
C THR A 426 -8.51 8.66 -16.34
N ARG A 427 -7.72 9.54 -15.74
CA ARG A 427 -6.56 9.24 -14.89
C ARG A 427 -6.99 8.96 -13.48
#